data_f29f0fb23fe8c8936955b61afb190427
#
_entry.id   f29f0fb23fe8c8936955b61afb190427
#
_cell.length_a   1.000
_cell.length_b   1.000
_cell.length_c   1.000
_cell.angle_alpha   90.00
_cell.angle_beta   90.00
_cell.angle_gamma   90.00
#
_symmetry.space_group_name_H-M   'P 1'
#
loop_
_entity.id
_entity.type
_entity.pdbx_description
1 polymer ?
#
loop_
_entity_poly.entity_id
_entity_poly.type
_entity_poly.pdbx_seq_one_letter_code
_entity_poly.pdbx_strand_id
1 'polypeptide(L)'
;MQANNYDFLSSEDLPGAKVTSKKEENYEFKLVKRGEGPFREKYRPQRINEIVPTVSKDQLLSIIRHPQASQVYLLEGKTGTGKTTCARILAKAYVCLDTQDENKPCLKCEACDSFDKHYDIYPINGADKNKVEDARSWAEDFRYSPSVFRYKIYIIDEVQRLTDAAQQVLLTELEEPPPYLLVFMCTTDSKELLKTLADRATRVTFSDLKASHAGAVIKQICSLEGISMPDDIIDSLYHQSKGSIRALLNNIQAHAAGGFDAEKWEEDDAPAEIVALFKLITKGLWSELAKALTKSNIRSEPETVRMGLENYFRGCILRCSNIEEAIKLGEAMLRLSGSLYTETSACQYNQFILRCLRACYVFRSN
;
A
#
# COMPACT_ATOMS: atom_id res chain seq x y z
N MET A 1 33.89 -50.84 15.12
CA MET A 1 34.25 -49.42 15.01
C MET A 1 34.10 -49.05 13.55
N GLN A 2 32.92 -48.58 13.14
CA GLN A 2 32.65 -48.05 11.81
C GLN A 2 31.98 -46.69 11.99
N ALA A 3 32.64 -45.64 11.52
CA ALA A 3 32.16 -44.29 11.53
C ALA A 3 31.19 -44.13 10.33
N ASN A 4 29.95 -43.68 10.60
CA ASN A 4 29.00 -43.29 9.60
C ASN A 4 29.32 -41.88 9.11
N ASN A 5 29.78 -41.78 7.88
CA ASN A 5 29.80 -40.54 7.10
C ASN A 5 28.37 -40.24 6.61
N TYR A 6 27.78 -39.16 7.08
CA TYR A 6 26.66 -38.53 6.41
C TYR A 6 27.22 -37.49 5.44
N ASP A 7 27.31 -37.87 4.17
CA ASP A 7 27.52 -36.92 3.09
C ASP A 7 26.29 -36.00 2.93
N PHE A 8 26.50 -34.72 3.13
CA PHE A 8 25.57 -33.68 2.76
C PHE A 8 25.49 -33.61 1.25
N LEU A 9 24.35 -34.03 0.70
CA LEU A 9 24.00 -33.81 -0.72
C LEU A 9 23.94 -32.30 -0.98
N SER A 10 24.75 -31.84 -1.92
CA SER A 10 24.74 -30.48 -2.43
C SER A 10 23.41 -30.21 -3.17
N SER A 11 22.94 -28.98 -3.09
CA SER A 11 21.66 -28.50 -3.61
C SER A 11 21.52 -28.54 -5.16
N GLU A 12 22.41 -29.24 -5.86
CA GLU A 12 22.46 -29.29 -7.33
C GLU A 12 21.80 -30.55 -7.95
N ASP A 13 21.35 -31.52 -7.17
CA ASP A 13 20.89 -32.82 -7.69
C ASP A 13 19.36 -33.05 -7.72
N LEU A 14 18.52 -32.00 -7.66
CA LEU A 14 17.10 -32.13 -7.85
C LEU A 14 16.69 -31.66 -9.26
N PRO A 15 16.22 -32.58 -10.14
CA PRO A 15 15.75 -32.19 -11.46
C PRO A 15 14.35 -31.55 -11.35
N GLY A 16 14.24 -30.25 -11.71
CA GLY A 16 12.97 -29.68 -12.13
C GLY A 16 12.33 -28.58 -11.29
N ALA A 17 13.08 -27.75 -10.58
CA ALA A 17 12.56 -26.47 -10.12
C ALA A 17 13.46 -25.33 -10.66
N LYS A 18 13.23 -24.91 -11.91
CA LYS A 18 13.66 -23.58 -12.33
C LYS A 18 12.85 -22.57 -11.52
N VAL A 19 13.39 -22.17 -10.38
CA VAL A 19 13.01 -20.91 -9.74
C VAL A 19 13.48 -19.82 -10.71
N THR A 20 12.59 -19.41 -11.61
CA THR A 20 12.77 -18.16 -12.34
C THR A 20 12.79 -17.06 -11.30
N SER A 21 13.98 -16.60 -10.94
CA SER A 21 14.17 -15.32 -10.29
C SER A 21 13.41 -14.31 -11.14
N LYS A 22 12.27 -13.79 -10.64
CA LYS A 22 11.63 -12.62 -11.23
C LYS A 22 12.72 -11.56 -11.25
N LYS A 23 13.24 -11.22 -12.43
CA LYS A 23 14.07 -10.04 -12.63
C LYS A 23 13.30 -8.90 -11.98
N GLU A 24 13.90 -8.22 -11.02
CA GLU A 24 13.41 -6.93 -10.58
C GLU A 24 13.40 -6.06 -11.82
N GLU A 25 12.21 -5.83 -12.37
CA GLU A 25 12.03 -4.97 -13.51
C GLU A 25 12.52 -3.59 -13.09
N ASN A 26 13.56 -3.08 -13.75
CA ASN A 26 14.00 -1.70 -13.66
C ASN A 26 12.89 -0.83 -14.24
N TYR A 27 11.89 -0.54 -13.40
CA TYR A 27 10.79 0.34 -13.74
C TYR A 27 11.27 1.78 -13.63
N GLU A 28 11.67 2.35 -14.77
CA GLU A 28 11.98 3.78 -14.83
C GLU A 28 10.69 4.60 -14.82
N PHE A 29 10.53 5.44 -13.80
CA PHE A 29 9.49 6.45 -13.70
C PHE A 29 10.13 7.84 -13.58
N LYS A 30 9.43 8.87 -14.06
CA LYS A 30 9.91 10.26 -14.03
C LYS A 30 8.85 11.15 -13.42
N LEU A 31 9.14 11.73 -12.26
CA LEU A 31 8.28 12.73 -11.66
C LEU A 31 8.35 14.05 -12.43
N VAL A 32 7.20 14.69 -12.60
CA VAL A 32 7.08 15.98 -13.27
C VAL A 32 6.49 16.99 -12.29
N LYS A 33 7.23 18.08 -12.07
CA LYS A 33 6.77 19.21 -11.25
C LYS A 33 5.69 19.99 -12.02
N ARG A 34 4.52 20.19 -11.41
CA ARG A 34 3.40 20.94 -12.00
C ARG A 34 2.87 21.98 -11.03
N GLY A 35 2.86 23.23 -11.48
CA GLY A 35 2.33 24.35 -10.72
C GLY A 35 3.03 24.58 -9.37
N GLU A 36 2.38 25.37 -8.53
CA GLU A 36 2.74 25.61 -7.14
C GLU A 36 1.73 24.94 -6.21
N GLY A 37 2.10 24.62 -4.97
CA GLY A 37 1.21 24.04 -3.98
C GLY A 37 1.77 22.83 -3.27
N PRO A 38 0.91 22.07 -2.58
CA PRO A 38 1.32 20.87 -1.84
C PRO A 38 1.97 19.81 -2.75
N PHE A 39 3.02 19.15 -2.28
CA PHE A 39 3.76 18.16 -3.07
C PHE A 39 2.86 17.02 -3.59
N ARG A 40 1.83 16.61 -2.83
CA ARG A 40 0.85 15.60 -3.24
C ARG A 40 0.06 15.98 -4.50
N GLU A 41 -0.09 17.28 -4.79
CA GLU A 41 -0.77 17.81 -5.97
C GLU A 41 0.25 18.16 -7.08
N LYS A 42 1.34 18.82 -6.70
CA LYS A 42 2.44 19.25 -7.56
C LYS A 42 3.11 18.09 -8.29
N TYR A 43 3.27 16.93 -7.63
CA TYR A 43 3.88 15.71 -8.18
C TYR A 43 2.87 14.62 -8.51
N ARG A 44 1.59 14.96 -8.59
CA ARG A 44 0.54 13.99 -8.95
C ARG A 44 0.74 13.52 -10.39
N PRO A 45 0.94 12.21 -10.64
CA PRO A 45 1.09 11.67 -11.97
C PRO A 45 -0.09 12.00 -12.89
N GLN A 46 0.20 12.31 -14.15
CA GLN A 46 -0.79 12.53 -15.20
C GLN A 46 -0.59 11.60 -16.39
N ARG A 47 0.53 10.89 -16.48
CA ARG A 47 0.87 9.91 -17.51
C ARG A 47 1.32 8.60 -16.88
N ILE A 48 1.27 7.50 -17.64
CA ILE A 48 1.67 6.17 -17.14
C ILE A 48 3.14 6.13 -16.70
N ASN A 49 4.04 6.75 -17.46
CA ASN A 49 5.46 6.78 -17.13
C ASN A 49 5.84 7.65 -15.91
N GLU A 50 4.86 8.34 -15.33
CA GLU A 50 5.03 9.11 -14.09
C GLU A 50 4.54 8.35 -12.86
N ILE A 51 3.83 7.24 -13.07
CA ILE A 51 3.30 6.42 -11.96
C ILE A 51 4.48 5.75 -11.26
N VAL A 52 4.58 5.95 -9.95
CA VAL A 52 5.57 5.29 -9.11
C VAL A 52 5.27 3.78 -9.08
N PRO A 53 6.30 2.90 -9.05
CA PRO A 53 6.12 1.44 -9.17
C PRO A 53 5.43 0.79 -7.96
N THR A 54 4.14 1.04 -7.80
CA THR A 54 3.23 0.33 -6.88
C THR A 54 2.29 -0.61 -7.63
N VAL A 55 2.29 -0.54 -8.96
CA VAL A 55 1.48 -1.35 -9.88
C VAL A 55 2.32 -1.71 -11.11
N SER A 56 2.02 -2.83 -11.74
CA SER A 56 2.74 -3.25 -12.97
C SER A 56 2.43 -2.30 -14.12
N LYS A 57 3.47 -1.71 -14.71
CA LYS A 57 3.37 -0.85 -15.90
C LYS A 57 2.84 -1.63 -17.10
N ASP A 58 3.29 -2.86 -17.28
CA ASP A 58 2.85 -3.71 -18.38
C ASP A 58 1.38 -4.02 -18.32
N GLN A 59 0.84 -4.23 -17.11
CA GLN A 59 -0.60 -4.39 -16.89
C GLN A 59 -1.36 -3.13 -17.32
N LEU A 60 -0.89 -1.93 -16.93
CA LEU A 60 -1.53 -0.65 -17.31
C LEU A 60 -1.46 -0.42 -18.81
N LEU A 61 -0.31 -0.70 -19.44
CA LEU A 61 -0.15 -0.58 -20.88
C LEU A 61 -1.02 -1.59 -21.64
N SER A 62 -1.15 -2.82 -21.12
CA SER A 62 -2.04 -3.85 -21.69
C SER A 62 -3.50 -3.40 -21.68
N ILE A 63 -3.96 -2.79 -20.59
CA ILE A 63 -5.31 -2.23 -20.47
C ILE A 63 -5.58 -1.19 -21.57
N ILE A 64 -4.64 -0.30 -21.83
CA ILE A 64 -4.79 0.75 -22.85
C ILE A 64 -4.69 0.19 -24.29
N ARG A 65 -3.81 -0.79 -24.51
CA ARG A 65 -3.62 -1.40 -25.83
C ARG A 65 -4.80 -2.29 -26.26
N HIS A 66 -5.51 -2.85 -25.26
CA HIS A 66 -6.62 -3.77 -25.50
C HIS A 66 -7.94 -3.25 -24.87
N PRO A 67 -8.47 -2.12 -25.35
CA PRO A 67 -9.63 -1.46 -24.77
C PRO A 67 -10.94 -2.28 -24.83
N GLN A 68 -10.94 -3.34 -25.62
CA GLN A 68 -12.07 -4.28 -25.76
C GLN A 68 -11.99 -5.45 -24.78
N ALA A 69 -10.88 -5.61 -24.04
CA ALA A 69 -10.65 -6.79 -23.21
C ALA A 69 -11.49 -6.77 -21.92
N SER A 70 -11.82 -5.60 -21.41
CA SER A 70 -12.67 -5.42 -20.24
C SER A 70 -13.28 -4.02 -20.22
N GLN A 71 -14.44 -3.91 -19.60
CA GLN A 71 -15.13 -2.64 -19.37
C GLN A 71 -15.21 -2.26 -17.90
N VAL A 72 -14.95 -3.23 -17.01
CA VAL A 72 -15.01 -3.05 -15.57
C VAL A 72 -13.64 -3.38 -14.95
N TYR A 73 -13.09 -2.44 -14.23
CA TYR A 73 -11.78 -2.56 -13.58
C TYR A 73 -11.91 -2.33 -12.08
N LEU A 74 -11.25 -3.18 -11.29
CA LEU A 74 -11.15 -3.04 -9.83
C LEU A 74 -9.70 -2.75 -9.45
N LEU A 75 -9.43 -1.53 -8.99
CA LEU A 75 -8.14 -1.08 -8.50
C LEU A 75 -8.12 -1.27 -6.98
N GLU A 76 -7.36 -2.26 -6.50
CA GLU A 76 -7.30 -2.62 -5.09
C GLU A 76 -5.93 -2.38 -4.47
N GLY A 77 -5.88 -1.98 -3.21
CA GLY A 77 -4.63 -1.76 -2.45
C GLY A 77 -4.79 -0.72 -1.35
N LYS A 78 -3.79 -0.57 -0.50
CA LYS A 78 -3.83 0.34 0.66
C LYS A 78 -4.06 1.81 0.28
N THR A 79 -4.48 2.60 1.26
CA THR A 79 -4.67 4.04 1.09
C THR A 79 -3.37 4.74 0.68
N GLY A 80 -3.45 5.67 -0.30
CA GLY A 80 -2.31 6.47 -0.73
C GLY A 80 -1.32 5.80 -1.66
N THR A 81 -1.63 4.61 -2.22
CA THR A 81 -0.80 3.89 -3.20
C THR A 81 -0.99 4.37 -4.65
N GLY A 82 -1.96 5.25 -4.91
CA GLY A 82 -2.17 5.87 -6.23
C GLY A 82 -3.33 5.32 -7.05
N LYS A 83 -4.23 4.49 -6.49
CA LYS A 83 -5.39 3.88 -7.18
C LYS A 83 -6.23 4.88 -7.97
N THR A 84 -6.82 5.85 -7.30
CA THR A 84 -7.68 6.87 -7.91
C THR A 84 -6.93 7.71 -8.96
N THR A 85 -5.66 8.01 -8.73
CA THR A 85 -4.82 8.71 -9.71
C THR A 85 -4.62 7.87 -10.96
N CYS A 86 -4.34 6.57 -10.78
CA CYS A 86 -4.18 5.63 -11.89
C CYS A 86 -5.49 5.44 -12.67
N ALA A 87 -6.64 5.29 -11.97
CA ALA A 87 -7.96 5.23 -12.62
C ALA A 87 -8.21 6.45 -13.52
N ARG A 88 -7.88 7.66 -13.05
CA ARG A 88 -8.01 8.89 -13.86
C ARG A 88 -7.06 8.92 -15.06
N ILE A 89 -5.83 8.44 -14.91
CA ILE A 89 -4.85 8.34 -16.02
C ILE A 89 -5.36 7.36 -17.07
N LEU A 90 -5.81 6.18 -16.67
CA LEU A 90 -6.39 5.19 -17.57
C LEU A 90 -7.62 5.73 -18.29
N ALA A 91 -8.55 6.31 -17.54
CA ALA A 91 -9.76 6.92 -18.11
C ALA A 91 -9.44 8.01 -19.14
N LYS A 92 -8.50 8.91 -18.83
CA LYS A 92 -8.02 9.94 -19.75
C LYS A 92 -7.32 9.35 -20.98
N ALA A 93 -6.59 8.25 -20.81
CA ALA A 93 -5.94 7.55 -21.91
C ALA A 93 -6.93 6.92 -22.91
N TYR A 94 -8.10 6.45 -22.42
CA TYR A 94 -9.16 5.90 -23.26
C TYR A 94 -9.84 6.94 -24.17
N VAL A 95 -9.97 8.18 -23.73
CA VAL A 95 -10.56 9.27 -24.51
C VAL A 95 -9.51 10.07 -25.30
N CYS A 96 -8.22 9.85 -25.07
CA CYS A 96 -7.13 10.55 -25.72
C CYS A 96 -7.14 10.32 -27.23
N LEU A 97 -7.16 11.41 -28.01
CA LEU A 97 -7.21 11.37 -29.48
C LEU A 97 -5.87 11.01 -30.14
N ASP A 98 -4.75 11.14 -29.40
CA ASP A 98 -3.44 10.75 -29.88
C ASP A 98 -3.26 9.24 -29.77
N THR A 99 -3.29 8.56 -30.91
CA THR A 99 -3.15 7.10 -30.98
C THR A 99 -1.70 6.64 -31.04
N GLN A 100 -0.75 7.54 -31.31
CA GLN A 100 0.66 7.23 -31.52
C GLN A 100 1.51 7.34 -30.23
N ASP A 101 1.02 8.07 -29.22
CA ASP A 101 1.77 8.22 -27.95
C ASP A 101 1.65 6.95 -27.10
N GLU A 102 2.75 6.21 -26.96
CA GLU A 102 2.80 5.03 -26.05
C GLU A 102 2.66 5.39 -24.58
N ASN A 103 2.95 6.65 -24.22
CA ASN A 103 2.83 7.17 -22.84
C ASN A 103 1.52 7.93 -22.61
N LYS A 104 0.41 7.45 -23.18
CA LYS A 104 -0.91 8.07 -22.99
C LYS A 104 -1.21 8.38 -21.51
N PRO A 105 -2.05 9.39 -21.26
CA PRO A 105 -2.65 10.35 -22.17
C PRO A 105 -1.65 11.41 -22.67
N CYS A 106 -1.86 12.00 -23.87
CA CYS A 106 -0.94 12.98 -24.46
C CYS A 106 -0.93 14.33 -23.74
N LEU A 107 -1.99 14.67 -22.98
CA LEU A 107 -2.22 15.92 -22.23
C LEU A 107 -2.29 17.19 -23.10
N LYS A 108 -2.43 17.07 -24.42
CA LYS A 108 -2.41 18.20 -25.36
C LYS A 108 -3.63 18.27 -26.26
N CYS A 109 -4.32 17.13 -26.50
CA CYS A 109 -5.50 17.11 -27.35
C CYS A 109 -6.73 17.64 -26.58
N GLU A 110 -7.74 18.06 -27.31
CA GLU A 110 -8.99 18.62 -26.76
C GLU A 110 -9.67 17.69 -25.76
N ALA A 111 -9.68 16.38 -26.03
CA ALA A 111 -10.24 15.39 -25.11
C ALA A 111 -9.44 15.29 -23.79
N CYS A 112 -8.13 15.45 -23.83
CA CYS A 112 -7.33 15.47 -22.60
C CYS A 112 -7.50 16.75 -21.80
N ASP A 113 -7.67 17.89 -22.46
CA ASP A 113 -7.83 19.20 -21.83
C ASP A 113 -9.20 19.33 -21.16
N SER A 114 -10.27 18.89 -21.86
CA SER A 114 -11.64 18.96 -21.37
C SER A 114 -12.02 17.85 -20.37
N PHE A 115 -11.17 16.81 -20.18
CA PHE A 115 -11.50 15.58 -19.46
C PHE A 115 -12.17 15.82 -18.09
N ASP A 116 -11.60 16.68 -17.27
CA ASP A 116 -12.05 16.87 -15.87
C ASP A 116 -13.37 17.65 -15.76
N LYS A 117 -13.85 18.25 -16.86
CA LYS A 117 -15.06 19.07 -16.90
C LYS A 117 -16.13 18.47 -17.82
N HIS A 118 -15.88 17.27 -18.36
CA HIS A 118 -16.74 16.70 -19.39
C HIS A 118 -17.88 15.88 -18.81
N TYR A 119 -19.06 16.00 -19.44
CA TYR A 119 -20.31 15.32 -19.02
C TYR A 119 -20.28 13.79 -19.15
N ASP A 120 -19.38 13.23 -19.96
CA ASP A 120 -19.24 11.78 -20.11
C ASP A 120 -18.30 11.15 -19.06
N ILE A 121 -17.77 11.97 -18.11
CA ILE A 121 -16.85 11.54 -17.06
C ILE A 121 -17.50 11.75 -15.69
N TYR A 122 -17.71 10.68 -14.96
CA TYR A 122 -18.41 10.66 -13.67
C TYR A 122 -17.48 10.25 -12.53
N PRO A 123 -16.76 11.21 -11.91
CA PRO A 123 -16.02 10.92 -10.69
C PRO A 123 -16.99 10.85 -9.51
N ILE A 124 -17.05 9.68 -8.87
CA ILE A 124 -17.93 9.40 -7.74
C ILE A 124 -17.09 9.02 -6.54
N ASN A 125 -17.44 9.57 -5.37
CA ASN A 125 -16.93 9.12 -4.10
C ASN A 125 -18.00 8.24 -3.42
N GLY A 126 -17.74 6.95 -3.27
CA GLY A 126 -18.64 6.00 -2.63
C GLY A 126 -18.93 6.31 -1.16
N ALA A 127 -18.09 7.13 -0.50
CA ALA A 127 -18.40 7.58 0.86
C ALA A 127 -19.51 8.63 0.92
N ASP A 128 -19.65 9.45 -0.13
CA ASP A 128 -20.64 10.54 -0.20
C ASP A 128 -21.94 10.06 -0.86
N LYS A 129 -21.82 9.14 -1.82
CA LYS A 129 -22.95 8.59 -2.61
C LYS A 129 -22.97 7.08 -2.46
N ASN A 130 -23.51 6.59 -1.35
CA ASN A 130 -23.47 5.18 -0.98
C ASN A 130 -24.82 4.45 -0.99
N LYS A 131 -25.91 5.19 -1.24
CA LYS A 131 -27.28 4.65 -1.14
C LYS A 131 -27.67 3.89 -2.41
N VAL A 132 -28.66 3.02 -2.28
CA VAL A 132 -29.21 2.26 -3.40
C VAL A 132 -29.84 3.16 -4.46
N GLU A 133 -30.38 4.31 -4.07
CA GLU A 133 -30.97 5.30 -4.99
C GLU A 133 -29.90 5.91 -5.89
N ASP A 134 -28.71 6.20 -5.34
CA ASP A 134 -27.57 6.69 -6.13
C ASP A 134 -27.17 5.65 -7.18
N ALA A 135 -27.00 4.38 -6.77
CA ALA A 135 -26.64 3.29 -7.67
C ALA A 135 -27.70 3.07 -8.76
N ARG A 136 -28.99 3.18 -8.44
CA ARG A 136 -30.09 3.10 -9.43
C ARG A 136 -30.02 4.24 -10.44
N SER A 137 -29.73 5.45 -9.99
CA SER A 137 -29.55 6.60 -10.89
C SER A 137 -28.38 6.39 -11.85
N TRP A 138 -27.26 5.80 -11.40
CA TRP A 138 -26.14 5.46 -12.27
C TRP A 138 -26.52 4.34 -13.25
N ALA A 139 -27.21 3.31 -12.78
CA ALA A 139 -27.70 2.20 -13.58
C ALA A 139 -28.61 2.66 -14.73
N GLU A 140 -29.48 3.61 -14.46
CA GLU A 140 -30.30 4.26 -15.50
C GLU A 140 -29.44 5.03 -16.51
N ASP A 141 -28.46 5.80 -16.02
CA ASP A 141 -27.56 6.58 -16.88
C ASP A 141 -26.63 5.70 -17.72
N PHE A 142 -26.26 4.50 -17.27
CA PHE A 142 -25.45 3.53 -18.05
C PHE A 142 -26.09 3.18 -19.40
N ARG A 143 -27.41 3.26 -19.52
CA ARG A 143 -28.18 2.93 -20.73
C ARG A 143 -28.11 3.99 -21.81
N TYR A 144 -27.68 5.20 -21.45
CA TYR A 144 -27.55 6.30 -22.43
C TYR A 144 -26.12 6.34 -22.96
N SER A 145 -25.99 6.44 -24.28
CA SER A 145 -24.67 6.61 -24.92
C SER A 145 -23.97 7.91 -24.49
N PRO A 146 -22.64 7.97 -24.57
CA PRO A 146 -21.93 9.21 -24.27
C PRO A 146 -22.28 10.31 -25.26
N SER A 147 -22.14 11.57 -24.83
CA SER A 147 -22.55 12.75 -25.61
C SER A 147 -21.51 13.15 -26.66
N VAL A 148 -20.21 13.05 -26.32
CA VAL A 148 -19.09 13.52 -27.14
C VAL A 148 -17.97 12.51 -27.21
N PHE A 149 -17.57 11.93 -26.08
CA PHE A 149 -16.49 10.96 -26.05
C PHE A 149 -16.93 9.61 -26.62
N ARG A 150 -15.94 8.80 -27.01
CA ARG A 150 -16.19 7.41 -27.40
C ARG A 150 -16.72 6.56 -26.23
N TYR A 151 -16.37 6.91 -25.02
CA TYR A 151 -16.70 6.18 -23.81
C TYR A 151 -17.38 7.08 -22.77
N LYS A 152 -18.37 6.53 -22.09
CA LYS A 152 -18.93 7.03 -20.84
C LYS A 152 -18.16 6.40 -19.70
N ILE A 153 -17.55 7.19 -18.83
CA ILE A 153 -16.58 6.69 -17.84
C ILE A 153 -17.02 7.01 -16.43
N TYR A 154 -17.18 5.98 -15.63
CA TYR A 154 -17.41 6.09 -14.20
C TYR A 154 -16.13 5.76 -13.43
N ILE A 155 -15.73 6.62 -12.50
CA ILE A 155 -14.61 6.41 -11.57
C ILE A 155 -15.20 6.44 -10.17
N ILE A 156 -15.41 5.26 -9.58
CA ILE A 156 -16.03 5.11 -8.26
C ILE A 156 -14.91 4.88 -7.25
N ASP A 157 -14.59 5.91 -6.47
CA ASP A 157 -13.60 5.82 -5.39
C ASP A 157 -14.27 5.31 -4.11
N GLU A 158 -13.52 4.58 -3.27
CA GLU A 158 -13.98 3.97 -2.01
C GLU A 158 -15.26 3.12 -2.22
N VAL A 159 -15.29 2.30 -3.29
CA VAL A 159 -16.46 1.50 -3.67
C VAL A 159 -16.95 0.56 -2.58
N GLN A 160 -16.08 0.16 -1.64
CA GLN A 160 -16.46 -0.64 -0.46
C GLN A 160 -17.39 0.11 0.51
N ARG A 161 -17.53 1.44 0.37
CA ARG A 161 -18.44 2.24 1.19
C ARG A 161 -19.91 2.18 0.69
N LEU A 162 -20.12 1.63 -0.49
CA LEU A 162 -21.49 1.41 -1.00
C LEU A 162 -22.20 0.37 -0.14
N THR A 163 -23.49 0.60 0.12
CA THR A 163 -24.32 -0.42 0.78
C THR A 163 -24.41 -1.69 -0.07
N ASP A 164 -24.65 -2.85 0.54
CA ASP A 164 -24.81 -4.12 -0.19
C ASP A 164 -25.90 -4.03 -1.26
N ALA A 165 -26.99 -3.31 -0.97
CA ALA A 165 -28.06 -3.08 -1.95
C ALA A 165 -27.58 -2.25 -3.14
N ALA A 166 -26.72 -1.24 -2.93
CA ALA A 166 -26.13 -0.45 -4.01
C ALA A 166 -25.15 -1.28 -4.84
N GLN A 167 -24.31 -2.10 -4.19
CA GLN A 167 -23.41 -3.03 -4.87
C GLN A 167 -24.18 -4.06 -5.71
N GLN A 168 -25.33 -4.54 -5.21
CA GLN A 168 -26.19 -5.49 -5.95
C GLN A 168 -26.80 -4.85 -7.22
N VAL A 169 -27.17 -3.57 -7.17
CA VAL A 169 -27.63 -2.84 -8.38
C VAL A 169 -26.50 -2.77 -9.41
N LEU A 170 -25.30 -2.38 -9.00
CA LEU A 170 -24.13 -2.33 -9.88
C LEU A 170 -23.81 -3.71 -10.45
N LEU A 171 -23.87 -4.75 -9.62
CA LEU A 171 -23.63 -6.13 -10.04
C LEU A 171 -24.51 -6.50 -11.24
N THR A 172 -25.81 -6.20 -11.18
CA THR A 172 -26.77 -6.52 -12.22
C THR A 172 -26.47 -5.81 -13.54
N GLU A 173 -26.17 -4.51 -13.49
CA GLU A 173 -25.91 -3.70 -14.69
C GLU A 173 -24.52 -3.95 -15.29
N LEU A 174 -23.56 -4.41 -14.48
CA LEU A 174 -22.20 -4.72 -14.93
C LEU A 174 -22.00 -6.19 -15.35
N GLU A 175 -23.07 -6.99 -15.45
CA GLU A 175 -23.03 -8.32 -16.07
C GLU A 175 -22.81 -8.22 -17.58
N GLU A 176 -23.57 -7.37 -18.25
CA GLU A 176 -23.49 -7.12 -19.68
C GLU A 176 -23.45 -5.61 -19.94
N PRO A 177 -22.34 -4.94 -19.61
CA PRO A 177 -22.25 -3.48 -19.75
C PRO A 177 -22.28 -3.07 -21.22
N PRO A 178 -22.92 -1.94 -21.57
CA PRO A 178 -22.90 -1.41 -22.93
C PRO A 178 -21.46 -1.18 -23.42
N PRO A 179 -21.14 -1.39 -24.72
CA PRO A 179 -19.79 -1.34 -25.25
C PRO A 179 -19.07 0.01 -25.11
N TYR A 180 -19.81 1.05 -24.82
CA TYR A 180 -19.30 2.40 -24.58
C TYR A 180 -19.09 2.71 -23.08
N LEU A 181 -19.53 1.85 -22.16
CA LEU A 181 -19.40 2.07 -20.73
C LEU A 181 -18.03 1.55 -20.23
N LEU A 182 -17.34 2.37 -19.43
CA LEU A 182 -16.14 1.99 -18.70
C LEU A 182 -16.32 2.34 -17.23
N VAL A 183 -16.06 1.38 -16.35
CA VAL A 183 -16.19 1.56 -14.90
C VAL A 183 -14.87 1.21 -14.21
N PHE A 184 -14.29 2.18 -13.52
CA PHE A 184 -13.11 2.03 -12.68
C PHE A 184 -13.53 2.11 -11.22
N MET A 185 -13.49 1.00 -10.52
CA MET A 185 -13.79 0.90 -9.08
C MET A 185 -12.48 0.91 -8.31
N CYS A 186 -12.36 1.79 -7.30
CA CYS A 186 -11.19 1.84 -6.42
C CYS A 186 -11.61 1.40 -5.01
N THR A 187 -10.83 0.50 -4.40
CA THR A 187 -11.08 0.00 -3.05
C THR A 187 -9.81 -0.09 -2.21
N THR A 188 -9.93 0.17 -0.93
CA THR A 188 -8.88 -0.11 0.07
C THR A 188 -9.07 -1.46 0.74
N ASP A 189 -10.27 -2.02 0.68
CA ASP A 189 -10.59 -3.35 1.19
C ASP A 189 -11.54 -4.09 0.22
N SER A 190 -11.00 -5.04 -0.53
CA SER A 190 -11.79 -5.88 -1.44
C SER A 190 -12.65 -6.92 -0.72
N LYS A 191 -12.43 -7.15 0.59
CA LYS A 191 -13.25 -8.10 1.37
C LYS A 191 -14.62 -7.53 1.73
N GLU A 192 -14.75 -6.20 1.78
CA GLU A 192 -16.02 -5.49 2.01
C GLU A 192 -16.89 -5.43 0.74
N LEU A 193 -16.36 -5.87 -0.42
CA LEU A 193 -17.13 -5.94 -1.66
C LEU A 193 -17.83 -7.28 -1.81
N LEU A 194 -18.99 -7.27 -2.44
CA LEU A 194 -19.63 -8.50 -2.90
C LEU A 194 -18.65 -9.25 -3.81
N LYS A 195 -18.35 -10.49 -3.45
CA LYS A 195 -17.40 -11.32 -4.20
C LYS A 195 -17.77 -11.40 -5.69
N THR A 196 -19.05 -11.53 -5.98
CA THR A 196 -19.58 -11.60 -7.34
C THR A 196 -19.32 -10.33 -8.15
N LEU A 197 -19.36 -9.14 -7.53
CA LEU A 197 -19.00 -7.87 -8.17
C LEU A 197 -17.50 -7.79 -8.44
N ALA A 198 -16.68 -8.19 -7.46
CA ALA A 198 -15.23 -8.21 -7.59
C ALA A 198 -14.74 -9.22 -8.66
N ASP A 199 -15.43 -10.36 -8.81
CA ASP A 199 -15.07 -11.40 -9.78
C ASP A 199 -15.42 -11.02 -11.24
N ARG A 200 -16.31 -10.05 -11.46
CA ARG A 200 -16.61 -9.51 -12.80
C ARG A 200 -15.61 -8.46 -13.29
N ALA A 201 -14.85 -7.87 -12.38
CA ALA A 201 -13.91 -6.83 -12.72
C ALA A 201 -12.51 -7.37 -13.03
N THR A 202 -11.84 -6.77 -14.00
CA THR A 202 -10.40 -7.00 -14.19
C THR A 202 -9.63 -6.34 -13.04
N ARG A 203 -8.94 -7.15 -12.25
CA ARG A 203 -8.23 -6.68 -11.04
C ARG A 203 -6.89 -6.04 -11.37
N VAL A 204 -6.64 -4.89 -10.77
CA VAL A 204 -5.36 -4.16 -10.82
C VAL A 204 -4.91 -3.94 -9.38
N THR A 205 -3.92 -4.71 -8.94
CA THR A 205 -3.47 -4.71 -7.54
C THR A 205 -2.31 -3.74 -7.35
N PHE A 206 -2.45 -2.86 -6.36
CA PHE A 206 -1.43 -1.90 -5.93
C PHE A 206 -0.73 -2.42 -4.68
N SER A 207 0.59 -2.55 -4.78
CA SER A 207 1.45 -2.91 -3.64
C SER A 207 1.89 -1.67 -2.86
N ASP A 208 2.38 -1.88 -1.66
CA ASP A 208 3.08 -0.84 -0.91
C ASP A 208 4.32 -0.37 -1.68
N LEU A 209 4.66 0.90 -1.51
CA LEU A 209 5.88 1.48 -2.06
C LEU A 209 7.11 0.79 -1.44
N LYS A 210 7.98 0.23 -2.26
CA LYS A 210 9.24 -0.38 -1.79
C LYS A 210 10.27 0.69 -1.40
N ALA A 211 11.17 0.38 -0.47
CA ALA A 211 12.23 1.30 -0.01
C ALA A 211 13.09 1.84 -1.16
N SER A 212 13.49 0.98 -2.10
CA SER A 212 14.29 1.37 -3.28
C SER A 212 13.58 2.43 -4.14
N HIS A 213 12.27 2.26 -4.36
CA HIS A 213 11.48 3.21 -5.13
C HIS A 213 11.21 4.50 -4.34
N ALA A 214 11.00 4.40 -3.02
CA ALA A 214 10.86 5.58 -2.15
C ALA A 214 12.11 6.46 -2.19
N GLY A 215 13.29 5.87 -2.09
CA GLY A 215 14.57 6.59 -2.24
C GLY A 215 14.68 7.31 -3.58
N ALA A 216 14.24 6.66 -4.69
CA ALA A 216 14.22 7.29 -6.00
C ALA A 216 13.22 8.47 -6.08
N VAL A 217 12.03 8.34 -5.49
CA VAL A 217 11.04 9.43 -5.38
C VAL A 217 11.62 10.61 -4.61
N ILE A 218 12.21 10.37 -3.44
CA ILE A 218 12.79 11.40 -2.60
C ILE A 218 13.91 12.14 -3.35
N LYS A 219 14.85 11.40 -3.96
CA LYS A 219 15.98 12.01 -4.71
C LYS A 219 15.50 12.85 -5.89
N GLN A 220 14.49 12.39 -6.64
CA GLN A 220 13.93 13.17 -7.75
C GLN A 220 13.26 14.46 -7.24
N ILE A 221 12.48 14.42 -6.16
CA ILE A 221 11.84 15.61 -5.58
C ILE A 221 12.88 16.57 -5.04
N CYS A 222 13.87 16.08 -4.29
CA CYS A 222 14.96 16.90 -3.77
C CYS A 222 15.70 17.65 -4.89
N SER A 223 16.00 16.95 -6.00
CA SER A 223 16.61 17.58 -7.18
C SER A 223 15.72 18.65 -7.82
N LEU A 224 14.39 18.41 -7.92
CA LEU A 224 13.44 19.34 -8.53
C LEU A 224 13.12 20.56 -7.67
N GLU A 225 13.26 20.45 -6.34
CA GLU A 225 12.97 21.52 -5.37
C GLU A 225 14.24 22.17 -4.80
N GLY A 226 15.44 21.67 -5.14
CA GLY A 226 16.69 22.18 -4.59
C GLY A 226 16.88 21.89 -3.09
N ILE A 227 16.30 20.78 -2.59
CA ILE A 227 16.36 20.40 -1.18
C ILE A 227 17.58 19.49 -0.97
N SER A 228 18.42 19.81 0.04
CA SER A 228 19.45 18.88 0.51
C SER A 228 18.85 17.94 1.54
N MET A 229 19.08 16.63 1.38
CA MET A 229 18.52 15.64 2.27
C MET A 229 19.57 14.57 2.62
N PRO A 230 19.91 14.43 3.90
CA PRO A 230 20.80 13.38 4.41
C PRO A 230 20.18 11.99 4.25
N ASP A 231 21.02 10.95 4.09
CA ASP A 231 20.55 9.58 3.84
C ASP A 231 19.77 8.98 5.04
N ASP A 232 20.12 9.33 6.28
CA ASP A 232 19.40 8.94 7.49
C ASP A 232 17.97 9.46 7.53
N ILE A 233 17.73 10.66 7.01
CA ILE A 233 16.40 11.25 6.88
C ILE A 233 15.59 10.51 5.81
N ILE A 234 16.22 10.06 4.72
CA ILE A 234 15.53 9.31 3.65
C ILE A 234 14.89 8.04 4.22
N ASP A 235 15.61 7.30 5.04
CA ASP A 235 15.09 6.09 5.67
C ASP A 235 13.93 6.39 6.64
N SER A 236 14.06 7.45 7.44
CA SER A 236 13.00 7.89 8.36
C SER A 236 11.73 8.29 7.61
N LEU A 237 11.84 9.07 6.52
CA LEU A 237 10.71 9.46 5.67
C LEU A 237 9.98 8.27 5.05
N TYR A 238 10.75 7.27 4.58
CA TYR A 238 10.17 6.04 4.04
C TYR A 238 9.42 5.26 5.11
N HIS A 239 10.03 5.00 6.26
CA HIS A 239 9.41 4.24 7.33
C HIS A 239 8.13 4.90 7.83
N GLN A 240 8.13 6.23 8.03
CA GLN A 240 6.93 6.97 8.42
C GLN A 240 5.82 6.94 7.37
N SER A 241 6.17 6.79 6.09
CA SER A 241 5.18 6.70 5.02
C SER A 241 4.37 5.40 5.02
N LYS A 242 4.85 4.34 5.71
CA LYS A 242 4.22 3.01 5.78
C LYS A 242 3.84 2.46 4.39
N GLY A 243 4.66 2.76 3.37
CA GLY A 243 4.42 2.36 1.98
C GLY A 243 3.40 3.20 1.21
N SER A 244 2.89 4.28 1.80
CA SER A 244 1.98 5.23 1.14
C SER A 244 2.75 6.35 0.44
N ILE A 245 2.55 6.48 -0.88
CA ILE A 245 3.15 7.58 -1.66
C ILE A 245 2.62 8.94 -1.17
N ARG A 246 1.33 9.02 -0.83
CA ARG A 246 0.71 10.25 -0.32
C ARG A 246 1.36 10.71 0.98
N ALA A 247 1.56 9.79 1.92
CA ALA A 247 2.24 10.07 3.18
C ALA A 247 3.70 10.48 2.94
N LEU A 248 4.42 9.76 2.06
CA LEU A 248 5.80 10.09 1.70
C LEU A 248 5.93 11.53 1.17
N LEU A 249 5.07 11.95 0.24
CA LEU A 249 5.07 13.30 -0.30
C LEU A 249 4.80 14.36 0.76
N ASN A 250 3.87 14.11 1.67
CA ASN A 250 3.59 15.00 2.80
C ASN A 250 4.79 15.11 3.75
N ASN A 251 5.45 13.98 4.06
CA ASN A 251 6.62 13.95 4.93
C ASN A 251 7.81 14.71 4.31
N ILE A 252 8.06 14.53 3.00
CA ILE A 252 9.10 15.29 2.28
C ILE A 252 8.80 16.79 2.33
N GLN A 253 7.55 17.19 2.12
CA GLN A 253 7.14 18.60 2.21
C GLN A 253 7.30 19.16 3.61
N ALA A 254 6.94 18.41 4.64
CA ALA A 254 7.12 18.81 6.03
C ALA A 254 8.60 18.99 6.37
N HIS A 255 9.47 18.09 5.90
CA HIS A 255 10.92 18.22 6.05
C HIS A 255 11.45 19.50 5.35
N ALA A 256 11.03 19.75 4.12
CA ALA A 256 11.42 20.95 3.37
C ALA A 256 11.00 22.25 4.06
N ALA A 257 9.91 22.23 4.81
CA ALA A 257 9.40 23.35 5.61
C ALA A 257 10.06 23.47 6.99
N GLY A 258 10.99 22.58 7.35
CA GLY A 258 11.63 22.54 8.68
C GLY A 258 10.72 22.02 9.80
N GLY A 259 9.58 21.44 9.45
CA GLY A 259 8.59 20.93 10.42
C GLY A 259 8.58 19.40 10.55
N PHE A 260 9.52 18.69 9.90
CA PHE A 260 9.63 17.26 10.02
C PHE A 260 10.50 16.90 11.23
N ASP A 261 9.91 16.20 12.17
CA ASP A 261 10.60 15.70 13.35
C ASP A 261 10.89 14.20 13.14
N ALA A 262 12.13 13.90 12.84
CA ALA A 262 12.57 12.51 12.66
C ALA A 262 12.46 11.69 13.95
N GLU A 263 12.52 12.36 15.11
CA GLU A 263 12.46 11.74 16.44
C GLU A 263 11.02 11.52 16.92
N LYS A 264 10.07 12.31 16.43
CA LYS A 264 8.64 12.25 16.84
C LYS A 264 7.90 10.99 16.38
N TRP A 265 8.56 10.21 15.56
CA TRP A 265 7.98 9.10 14.81
C TRP A 265 7.50 7.91 15.65
N GLU A 266 7.97 7.73 16.87
CA GLU A 266 7.83 6.43 17.52
C GLU A 266 6.92 6.38 18.75
N GLU A 267 6.62 7.47 19.39
CA GLU A 267 5.71 7.45 20.54
C GLU A 267 4.23 7.56 20.14
N ASP A 268 3.90 8.34 19.11
CA ASP A 268 2.49 8.61 18.75
C ASP A 268 1.89 7.55 17.78
N ASP A 269 2.71 6.76 17.07
CA ASP A 269 2.23 5.84 16.02
C ASP A 269 2.26 4.36 16.43
N ALA A 270 2.95 3.99 17.50
CA ALA A 270 2.87 2.63 18.02
C ALA A 270 1.51 2.43 18.70
N PRO A 271 0.78 1.34 18.38
CA PRO A 271 -0.45 1.04 19.10
C PRO A 271 -0.21 1.11 20.62
N ALA A 272 -1.09 1.80 21.35
CA ALA A 272 -0.97 1.99 22.80
C ALA A 272 -0.69 0.68 23.55
N GLU A 273 -1.14 -0.43 22.97
CA GLU A 273 -0.91 -1.79 23.44
C GLU A 273 0.56 -2.22 23.33
N ILE A 274 1.22 -1.92 22.21
CA ILE A 274 2.65 -2.22 21.98
C ILE A 274 3.51 -1.43 22.97
N VAL A 275 3.22 -0.13 23.14
CA VAL A 275 3.92 0.73 24.10
C VAL A 275 3.72 0.23 25.54
N ALA A 276 2.52 -0.21 25.90
CA ALA A 276 2.23 -0.78 27.20
C ALA A 276 3.01 -2.08 27.45
N LEU A 277 3.05 -3.00 26.46
CA LEU A 277 3.82 -4.25 26.57
C LEU A 277 5.33 -3.98 26.68
N PHE A 278 5.85 -3.05 25.88
CA PHE A 278 7.25 -2.62 25.96
C PHE A 278 7.61 -2.12 27.36
N LYS A 279 6.80 -1.20 27.91
CA LYS A 279 7.03 -0.67 29.28
C LYS A 279 7.00 -1.76 30.35
N LEU A 280 6.15 -2.77 30.22
CA LEU A 280 6.09 -3.90 31.13
C LEU A 280 7.32 -4.82 31.02
N ILE A 281 7.79 -5.04 29.80
CA ILE A 281 9.01 -5.82 29.51
C ILE A 281 10.25 -5.11 30.10
N THR A 282 10.43 -3.83 29.80
CA THR A 282 11.61 -3.05 30.23
C THR A 282 11.65 -2.79 31.75
N LYS A 283 10.48 -2.82 32.41
CA LYS A 283 10.41 -2.78 33.89
C LYS A 283 10.56 -4.16 34.55
N GLY A 284 10.66 -5.24 33.80
CA GLY A 284 10.75 -6.58 34.35
C GLY A 284 9.49 -7.07 35.08
N LEU A 285 8.30 -6.47 34.79
CA LEU A 285 7.03 -6.72 35.49
C LEU A 285 6.27 -7.89 34.87
N TRP A 286 6.76 -9.12 35.07
CA TRP A 286 6.17 -10.31 34.47
C TRP A 286 4.70 -10.54 34.86
N SER A 287 4.31 -10.34 36.10
CA SER A 287 2.93 -10.59 36.56
C SER A 287 1.89 -9.72 35.82
N GLU A 288 2.24 -8.47 35.55
CA GLU A 288 1.41 -7.53 34.81
C GLU A 288 1.44 -7.80 33.31
N LEU A 289 2.63 -8.12 32.79
CA LEU A 289 2.81 -8.52 31.39
C LEU A 289 2.01 -9.78 31.06
N ALA A 290 2.05 -10.80 31.91
CA ALA A 290 1.26 -12.01 31.72
C ALA A 290 -0.25 -11.73 31.66
N LYS A 291 -0.77 -10.85 32.50
CA LYS A 291 -2.18 -10.39 32.44
C LYS A 291 -2.49 -9.63 31.14
N ALA A 292 -1.57 -8.76 30.70
CA ALA A 292 -1.73 -8.02 29.45
C ALA A 292 -1.76 -8.96 28.24
N LEU A 293 -0.93 -9.99 28.21
CA LEU A 293 -0.85 -10.97 27.11
C LEU A 293 -2.12 -11.82 26.96
N THR A 294 -2.98 -11.92 27.98
CA THR A 294 -4.23 -12.70 27.90
C THR A 294 -5.35 -12.00 27.11
N LYS A 295 -5.17 -10.75 26.68
CA LYS A 295 -6.17 -10.03 25.88
C LYS A 295 -6.45 -10.74 24.53
N SER A 296 -7.71 -10.65 24.06
CA SER A 296 -8.21 -11.38 22.91
C SER A 296 -7.47 -11.05 21.60
N ASN A 297 -7.15 -9.76 21.37
CA ASN A 297 -6.43 -9.30 20.19
C ASN A 297 -4.98 -9.83 20.13
N ILE A 298 -4.26 -9.87 21.26
CA ILE A 298 -2.90 -10.44 21.31
C ILE A 298 -2.94 -11.96 21.05
N ARG A 299 -3.97 -12.61 21.56
CA ARG A 299 -4.13 -14.05 21.37
C ARG A 299 -4.49 -14.44 19.93
N SER A 300 -5.25 -13.60 19.24
CA SER A 300 -5.65 -13.82 17.84
C SER A 300 -4.52 -13.58 16.84
N GLU A 301 -3.66 -12.58 17.10
CA GLU A 301 -2.60 -12.14 16.18
C GLU A 301 -1.22 -11.97 16.88
N PRO A 302 -0.67 -13.03 17.48
CA PRO A 302 0.57 -12.93 18.25
C PRO A 302 1.78 -12.52 17.43
N GLU A 303 1.82 -12.87 16.14
CA GLU A 303 2.91 -12.48 15.23
C GLU A 303 2.88 -10.98 14.92
N THR A 304 1.72 -10.41 14.68
CA THR A 304 1.56 -8.96 14.46
C THR A 304 2.04 -8.15 15.67
N VAL A 305 1.68 -8.61 16.88
CA VAL A 305 2.12 -7.98 18.13
C VAL A 305 3.62 -8.15 18.35
N ARG A 306 4.18 -9.34 18.07
CA ARG A 306 5.62 -9.61 18.14
C ARG A 306 6.41 -8.67 17.22
N MET A 307 5.99 -8.56 15.96
CA MET A 307 6.64 -7.67 14.99
C MET A 307 6.56 -6.20 15.43
N GLY A 308 5.41 -5.77 15.94
CA GLY A 308 5.23 -4.44 16.49
C GLY A 308 6.18 -4.16 17.65
N LEU A 309 6.34 -5.10 18.59
CA LEU A 309 7.30 -4.99 19.69
C LEU A 309 8.75 -4.95 19.19
N GLU A 310 9.12 -5.83 18.27
CA GLU A 310 10.49 -5.86 17.71
C GLU A 310 10.85 -4.53 17.03
N ASN A 311 9.95 -3.97 16.24
CA ASN A 311 10.14 -2.67 15.62
C ASN A 311 10.25 -1.54 16.64
N TYR A 312 9.42 -1.58 17.70
CA TYR A 312 9.47 -0.58 18.77
C TYR A 312 10.79 -0.63 19.55
N PHE A 313 11.27 -1.85 19.89
CA PHE A 313 12.59 -2.03 20.52
C PHE A 313 13.71 -1.49 19.64
N ARG A 314 13.68 -1.78 18.33
CA ARG A 314 14.68 -1.27 17.38
C ARG A 314 14.76 0.25 17.40
N GLY A 315 13.62 0.92 17.38
CA GLY A 315 13.56 2.36 17.45
C GLY A 315 14.13 2.91 18.76
N CYS A 316 13.78 2.32 19.90
CA CYS A 316 14.34 2.71 21.19
C CYS A 316 15.87 2.53 21.25
N ILE A 317 16.41 1.44 20.67
CA ILE A 317 17.86 1.19 20.59
C ILE A 317 18.57 2.29 19.80
N LEU A 318 18.03 2.67 18.65
CA LEU A 318 18.65 3.68 17.77
C LEU A 318 18.69 5.07 18.40
N ARG A 319 17.80 5.36 19.34
CA ARG A 319 17.72 6.64 20.07
C ARG A 319 18.42 6.65 21.42
N CYS A 320 18.82 5.49 21.88
CA CYS A 320 19.42 5.36 23.21
C CYS A 320 20.82 5.97 23.23
N SER A 321 21.03 7.02 24.03
CA SER A 321 22.34 7.65 24.22
C SER A 321 23.25 6.85 25.17
N ASN A 322 22.68 5.93 25.94
CA ASN A 322 23.41 5.09 26.88
C ASN A 322 23.67 3.70 26.27
N ILE A 323 24.94 3.38 26.07
CA ILE A 323 25.40 2.11 25.46
C ILE A 323 24.95 0.88 26.26
N GLU A 324 24.98 0.94 27.60
CA GLU A 324 24.57 -0.20 28.43
C GLU A 324 23.06 -0.47 28.33
N GLU A 325 22.27 0.59 28.26
CA GLU A 325 20.83 0.49 28.06
C GLU A 325 20.51 -0.01 26.64
N ALA A 326 21.21 0.49 25.62
CA ALA A 326 21.06 0.03 24.24
C ALA A 326 21.38 -1.48 24.09
N ILE A 327 22.40 -1.97 24.80
CA ILE A 327 22.75 -3.40 24.82
C ILE A 327 21.61 -4.22 25.45
N LYS A 328 21.05 -3.80 26.60
CA LYS A 328 19.93 -4.48 27.25
C LYS A 328 18.68 -4.52 26.38
N LEU A 329 18.35 -3.40 25.72
CA LEU A 329 17.25 -3.34 24.76
C LEU A 329 17.49 -4.28 23.57
N GLY A 330 18.72 -4.32 23.06
CA GLY A 330 19.12 -5.21 21.97
C GLY A 330 19.00 -6.70 22.33
N GLU A 331 19.44 -7.08 23.53
CA GLU A 331 19.27 -8.45 24.02
C GLU A 331 17.79 -8.83 24.17
N ALA A 332 16.94 -7.95 24.69
CA ALA A 332 15.52 -8.19 24.80
C ALA A 332 14.86 -8.31 23.40
N MET A 333 15.25 -7.47 22.44
CA MET A 333 14.79 -7.55 21.06
C MET A 333 15.17 -8.88 20.41
N LEU A 334 16.41 -9.34 20.59
CA LEU A 334 16.87 -10.64 20.07
C LEU A 334 16.06 -11.83 20.65
N ARG A 335 15.57 -11.73 21.89
CA ARG A 335 14.69 -12.74 22.49
C ARG A 335 13.29 -12.77 21.84
N LEU A 336 12.84 -11.66 21.28
CA LEU A 336 11.58 -11.55 20.57
C LEU A 336 11.72 -11.92 19.08
N SER A 337 12.92 -11.90 18.51
CA SER A 337 13.19 -12.08 17.09
C SER A 337 12.84 -13.48 16.57
N GLY A 338 12.58 -13.56 15.28
CA GLY A 338 12.23 -14.79 14.54
C GLY A 338 10.72 -14.97 14.36
N SER A 339 10.32 -15.45 13.18
CA SER A 339 8.91 -15.66 12.82
C SER A 339 8.25 -16.73 13.69
N LEU A 340 6.95 -16.56 13.95
CA LEU A 340 6.08 -17.55 14.59
C LEU A 340 5.27 -18.38 13.57
N TYR A 341 5.37 -18.05 12.28
CA TYR A 341 4.52 -18.64 11.23
C TYR A 341 4.79 -20.12 10.90
N THR A 342 5.83 -20.71 11.47
CA THR A 342 6.18 -22.12 11.23
C THR A 342 5.32 -23.12 12.01
N GLU A 343 4.38 -22.64 12.85
CA GLU A 343 3.63 -23.48 13.78
C GLU A 343 2.12 -23.22 13.75
N THR A 344 1.33 -24.10 14.37
CA THR A 344 -0.13 -23.91 14.51
C THR A 344 -0.44 -22.68 15.37
N SER A 345 -1.60 -22.04 15.17
CA SER A 345 -1.99 -20.80 15.84
C SER A 345 -1.91 -20.84 17.38
N ALA A 346 -2.26 -21.98 17.98
CA ALA A 346 -2.14 -22.17 19.43
C ALA A 346 -0.68 -22.25 19.89
N CYS A 347 0.19 -22.82 19.07
CA CYS A 347 1.62 -22.91 19.33
C CYS A 347 2.32 -21.56 19.16
N GLN A 348 1.90 -20.75 18.18
CA GLN A 348 2.39 -19.38 17.96
C GLN A 348 2.18 -18.50 19.19
N TYR A 349 0.99 -18.54 19.80
CA TYR A 349 0.69 -17.77 20.99
C TYR A 349 1.55 -18.19 22.19
N ASN A 350 1.70 -19.51 22.43
CA ASN A 350 2.52 -20.02 23.52
C ASN A 350 4.03 -19.65 23.34
N GLN A 351 4.52 -19.73 22.11
CA GLN A 351 5.87 -19.30 21.76
C GLN A 351 6.07 -17.79 21.97
N PHE A 352 5.08 -16.98 21.60
CA PHE A 352 5.12 -15.55 21.83
C PHE A 352 5.21 -15.22 23.34
N ILE A 353 4.37 -15.88 24.17
CA ILE A 353 4.44 -15.71 25.63
C ILE A 353 5.83 -16.05 26.16
N LEU A 354 6.43 -17.17 25.71
CA LEU A 354 7.77 -17.60 26.13
C LEU A 354 8.84 -16.58 25.73
N ARG A 355 8.73 -16.02 24.55
CA ARG A 355 9.66 -14.97 24.07
C ARG A 355 9.52 -13.69 24.90
N CYS A 356 8.29 -13.26 25.20
CA CYS A 356 8.05 -12.11 26.08
C CYS A 356 8.60 -12.34 27.50
N LEU A 357 8.47 -13.57 28.03
CA LEU A 357 9.07 -13.92 29.32
C LEU A 357 10.60 -13.81 29.29
N ARG A 358 11.22 -14.36 28.25
CA ARG A 358 12.69 -14.29 28.07
C ARG A 358 13.19 -12.85 27.90
N ALA A 359 12.46 -12.00 27.16
CA ALA A 359 12.77 -10.58 27.00
C ALA A 359 12.63 -9.83 28.34
N CYS A 360 11.57 -10.09 29.11
CA CYS A 360 11.34 -9.51 30.42
C CYS A 360 12.43 -9.90 31.43
N TYR A 361 12.98 -11.12 31.34
CA TYR A 361 14.05 -11.60 32.22
C TYR A 361 15.34 -10.80 32.08
N VAL A 362 15.65 -10.26 30.90
CA VAL A 362 16.84 -9.40 30.64
C VAL A 362 16.87 -8.21 31.59
N PHE A 363 15.71 -7.64 31.94
CA PHE A 363 15.57 -6.47 32.82
C PHE A 363 15.40 -6.83 34.31
N ARG A 364 15.25 -8.11 34.62
CA ARG A 364 15.09 -8.59 36.01
C ARG A 364 16.41 -8.96 36.67
N SER A 365 17.47 -9.10 35.87
CA SER A 365 18.79 -9.58 36.30
C SER A 365 19.68 -8.41 36.76
N ASN A 366 19.17 -7.59 37.69
CA ASN A 366 19.96 -6.65 38.50
C ASN A 366 19.51 -6.72 39.97
#